data_a9f2b24d1d1915b6f3876768993945a4
#
_entry.id   a9f2b24d1d1915b6f3876768993945a4
#
_cell.length_a   1.000
_cell.length_b   1.000
_cell.length_c   1.000
_cell.angle_alpha   90.00
_cell.angle_beta   90.00
_cell.angle_gamma   90.00
#
_symmetry.space_group_name_H-M   'P 1'
#
loop_
_entity.id
_entity.type
_entity.pdbx_description
1 polymer ?
#
loop_
_entity_poly.entity_id
_entity_poly.type
_entity_poly.pdbx_seq_one_letter_code
_entity_poly.pdbx_strand_id
1 'polypeptide(L)'
;PNLEQNSIGLDGKKLGEDAGSQIVLLKGRYGFYVQRGEASEDLQKPPRFSVPKSWEASELDLEKALKLLSLPREVGFHPDDNEIIQASIGPYGAYIKHNKVYANIPNIEDVFDIGMNRAMEELAKKIAARNPSREPIKDLGEHPEHKGTVLVMSGRYGPYIKWGKINAT
;
A
#
# COMPACT_ATOMS: atom_id res chain seq x y z
N PRO A 1 14.72 12.32 42.82
CA PRO A 1 13.63 11.58 42.25
C PRO A 1 13.07 12.38 41.08
N ASN A 2 13.42 11.93 39.90
CA ASN A 2 13.13 12.63 38.68
C ASN A 2 11.75 12.30 38.19
N LEU A 3 10.91 13.29 38.25
CA LEU A 3 9.73 13.39 37.43
C LEU A 3 10.19 13.81 36.02
N GLU A 4 10.53 12.87 35.20
CA GLU A 4 10.64 13.11 33.75
C GLU A 4 9.21 13.25 33.23
N GLN A 5 8.87 14.49 33.13
CA GLN A 5 7.65 14.98 32.49
C GLN A 5 7.61 14.48 31.05
N ASN A 6 6.61 13.68 30.77
CA ASN A 6 6.16 13.41 29.41
C ASN A 6 5.61 14.67 28.74
N SER A 7 6.45 15.65 28.52
CA SER A 7 6.12 16.72 27.62
C SER A 7 6.43 16.27 26.20
N ILE A 8 5.40 15.82 25.49
CA ILE A 8 5.38 15.76 24.05
C ILE A 8 5.34 17.21 23.55
N GLY A 9 6.44 17.92 23.81
CA GLY A 9 6.74 19.20 23.23
C GLY A 9 7.45 19.02 21.89
N LEU A 10 7.86 20.11 21.27
CA LEU A 10 8.63 20.16 20.04
C LEU A 10 9.91 19.31 20.02
N ASP A 11 10.31 18.76 21.14
CA ASP A 11 11.57 18.03 21.37
C ASP A 11 11.47 16.50 21.10
N GLY A 12 10.34 15.98 20.62
CA GLY A 12 10.20 14.57 20.24
C GLY A 12 10.48 13.55 21.37
N LYS A 13 9.75 12.45 21.37
CA LYS A 13 10.02 11.31 22.25
C LYS A 13 11.14 10.46 21.65
N LYS A 14 12.29 10.34 22.33
CA LYS A 14 13.32 9.38 21.93
C LYS A 14 12.80 7.95 22.17
N LEU A 15 12.73 7.16 21.09
CA LEU A 15 12.30 5.76 21.13
C LEU A 15 13.48 4.81 21.35
N GLY A 16 14.66 5.18 20.82
CA GLY A 16 15.88 4.38 20.94
C GLY A 16 16.93 4.80 19.92
N GLU A 17 17.85 3.89 19.63
CA GLU A 17 18.92 4.09 18.65
C GLU A 17 19.01 2.87 17.74
N ASP A 18 19.27 3.12 16.46
CA ASP A 18 19.56 2.10 15.46
C ASP A 18 20.75 2.50 14.60
N ALA A 19 21.76 1.61 14.52
CA ALA A 19 23.00 1.80 13.78
C ALA A 19 23.67 3.19 14.03
N GLY A 20 23.67 3.64 15.29
CA GLY A 20 24.27 4.92 15.68
C GLY A 20 23.42 6.15 15.40
N SER A 21 22.21 5.98 14.93
CA SER A 21 21.25 7.05 14.70
C SER A 21 20.10 6.99 15.70
N GLN A 22 19.74 8.12 16.29
CA GLN A 22 18.62 8.20 17.22
C GLN A 22 17.29 8.06 16.45
N ILE A 23 16.37 7.29 17.00
CA ILE A 23 15.01 7.19 16.53
C ILE A 23 14.10 8.02 17.44
N VAL A 24 13.49 9.03 16.87
CA VAL A 24 12.64 9.97 17.60
C VAL A 24 11.22 10.00 17.04
N LEU A 25 10.26 10.10 17.93
CA LEU A 25 8.86 10.33 17.59
C LEU A 25 8.56 11.82 17.70
N LEU A 26 8.12 12.40 16.62
CA LEU A 26 7.82 13.83 16.52
C LEU A 26 6.35 14.03 16.17
N LYS A 27 5.81 15.18 16.55
CA LYS A 27 4.47 15.61 16.16
C LYS A 27 4.56 16.67 15.06
N GLY A 28 4.03 16.35 13.90
CA GLY A 28 3.97 17.24 12.76
C GLY A 28 2.58 17.78 12.48
N ARG A 29 2.46 18.58 11.41
CA ARG A 29 1.20 19.19 10.96
C ARG A 29 0.11 18.14 10.63
N TYR A 30 0.53 16.96 10.16
CA TYR A 30 -0.37 15.89 9.71
C TYR A 30 -0.49 14.73 10.71
N GLY A 31 0.10 14.84 11.90
CA GLY A 31 0.12 13.82 12.93
C GLY A 31 1.53 13.45 13.37
N PHE A 32 1.64 12.33 14.06
CA PHE A 32 2.92 11.84 14.53
C PHE A 32 3.74 11.21 13.39
N TYR A 33 5.04 11.35 13.48
CA TYR A 33 5.98 10.67 12.58
C TYR A 33 7.24 10.26 13.32
N VAL A 34 7.86 9.20 12.86
CA VAL A 34 9.17 8.75 13.33
C VAL A 34 10.25 9.26 12.40
N GLN A 35 11.38 9.64 12.97
CA GLN A 35 12.54 10.13 12.25
C GLN A 35 13.79 9.39 12.73
N ARG A 36 14.67 9.03 11.81
CA ARG A 36 15.96 8.42 12.09
C ARG A 36 17.08 9.44 11.93
N GLY A 37 17.74 9.74 13.03
CA GLY A 37 18.80 10.74 13.08
C GLY A 37 18.28 12.18 13.11
N GLU A 38 19.19 13.12 13.28
CA GLU A 38 18.94 14.54 13.22
C GLU A 38 19.30 15.11 11.85
N ALA A 39 18.68 16.22 11.50
CA ALA A 39 19.09 16.94 10.31
C ALA A 39 20.53 17.48 10.52
N SER A 40 21.46 17.07 9.68
CA SER A 40 22.84 17.53 9.67
C SER A 40 23.16 18.19 8.33
N GLU A 41 24.29 18.87 8.24
CA GLU A 41 24.72 19.52 6.99
C GLU A 41 24.84 18.53 5.83
N ASP A 42 25.21 17.27 6.13
CA ASP A 42 25.32 16.19 5.14
C ASP A 42 23.98 15.51 4.82
N LEU A 43 23.02 15.54 5.76
CA LEU A 43 21.70 14.94 5.62
C LEU A 43 20.60 16.01 5.78
N GLN A 44 20.34 16.74 4.71
CA GLN A 44 19.33 17.80 4.71
C GLN A 44 17.92 17.34 5.08
N LYS A 45 17.62 16.06 4.84
CA LYS A 45 16.32 15.45 5.19
C LYS A 45 16.54 14.04 5.73
N PRO A 46 16.54 13.87 7.07
CA PRO A 46 16.63 12.55 7.66
C PRO A 46 15.43 11.66 7.25
N PRO A 47 15.65 10.35 7.14
CA PRO A 47 14.57 9.41 6.87
C PRO A 47 13.46 9.55 7.91
N ARG A 48 12.23 9.75 7.45
CA ARG A 48 11.06 9.91 8.31
C ARG A 48 9.86 9.21 7.71
N PHE A 49 9.00 8.69 8.58
CA PHE A 49 7.79 8.01 8.18
C PHE A 49 6.63 8.38 9.09
N SER A 50 5.47 8.64 8.52
CA SER A 50 4.27 9.00 9.27
C SER A 50 3.73 7.80 10.04
N VAL A 51 3.37 8.01 11.32
CA VAL A 51 2.72 7.00 12.14
C VAL A 51 1.26 6.85 11.67
N PRO A 52 0.79 5.63 11.45
CA PRO A 52 -0.61 5.39 11.10
C PRO A 52 -1.55 5.92 12.18
N LYS A 53 -2.68 6.50 11.80
CA LYS A 53 -3.68 7.02 12.73
C LYS A 53 -4.32 5.96 13.64
N SER A 54 -4.23 4.69 13.23
CA SER A 54 -4.71 3.56 14.01
C SER A 54 -3.76 3.12 15.12
N TRP A 55 -2.53 3.63 15.12
CA TRP A 55 -1.55 3.38 16.17
C TRP A 55 -1.47 4.55 17.12
N GLU A 56 -1.53 4.26 18.41
CA GLU A 56 -1.31 5.30 19.41
C GLU A 56 0.18 5.61 19.55
N ALA A 57 0.49 6.90 19.63
CA ALA A 57 1.87 7.35 19.83
C ALA A 57 2.48 6.86 21.16
N SER A 58 1.63 6.53 22.15
CA SER A 58 2.01 5.96 23.42
C SER A 58 2.49 4.51 23.32
N GLU A 59 1.92 3.75 22.36
CA GLU A 59 2.25 2.35 22.14
C GLU A 59 3.38 2.14 21.11
N LEU A 60 3.93 3.23 20.60
CA LEU A 60 4.98 3.18 19.62
C LEU A 60 6.33 2.89 20.28
N ASP A 61 6.83 1.69 20.04
CA ASP A 61 8.14 1.20 20.47
C ASP A 61 9.19 1.37 19.40
N LEU A 62 10.45 1.21 19.78
CA LEU A 62 11.58 1.23 18.85
C LEU A 62 11.42 0.21 17.71
N GLU A 63 10.94 -1.00 18.01
CA GLU A 63 10.72 -2.05 17.03
C GLU A 63 9.68 -1.65 15.97
N LYS A 64 8.55 -1.11 16.41
CA LYS A 64 7.50 -0.59 15.52
C LYS A 64 8.01 0.59 14.68
N ALA A 65 8.80 1.47 15.28
CA ALA A 65 9.41 2.61 14.59
C ALA A 65 10.39 2.17 13.49
N LEU A 66 11.21 1.17 13.77
CA LEU A 66 12.13 0.60 12.78
C LEU A 66 11.40 -0.07 11.62
N LYS A 67 10.32 -0.79 11.92
CA LYS A 67 9.43 -1.37 10.89
C LYS A 67 8.83 -0.28 10.00
N LEU A 68 8.37 0.84 10.57
CA LEU A 68 7.87 1.97 9.79
C LEU A 68 8.95 2.59 8.91
N LEU A 69 10.16 2.76 9.44
CA LEU A 69 11.29 3.34 8.70
C LEU A 69 11.83 2.42 7.60
N SER A 70 11.54 1.12 7.67
CA SER A 70 11.88 0.16 6.61
C SER A 70 10.94 0.23 5.41
N LEU A 71 9.86 0.98 5.50
CA LEU A 71 8.91 1.17 4.40
C LEU A 71 9.39 2.31 3.46
N PRO A 72 9.09 2.24 2.16
CA PRO A 72 8.39 1.15 1.48
C PRO A 72 9.23 -0.13 1.38
N ARG A 73 8.61 -1.28 1.67
CA ARG A 73 9.26 -2.58 1.59
C ARG A 73 9.02 -3.22 0.23
N GLU A 74 10.05 -3.76 -0.37
CA GLU A 74 9.94 -4.57 -1.58
C GLU A 74 9.46 -5.97 -1.20
N VAL A 75 8.31 -6.36 -1.75
CA VAL A 75 7.72 -7.69 -1.55
C VAL A 75 8.33 -8.70 -2.52
N GLY A 76 8.57 -8.26 -3.75
CA GLY A 76 9.16 -9.06 -4.82
C GLY A 76 8.82 -8.52 -6.20
N PHE A 77 9.11 -9.30 -7.23
CA PHE A 77 8.83 -8.95 -8.62
C PHE A 77 7.58 -9.65 -9.11
N HIS A 78 6.71 -8.92 -9.79
CA HIS A 78 5.52 -9.49 -10.40
C HIS A 78 5.92 -10.40 -11.58
N PRO A 79 5.39 -11.63 -11.68
CA PRO A 79 5.85 -12.60 -12.68
C PRO A 79 5.54 -12.23 -14.12
N ASP A 80 4.53 -11.39 -14.36
CA ASP A 80 4.08 -11.07 -15.73
C ASP A 80 4.88 -9.93 -16.37
N ASP A 81 5.30 -8.94 -15.58
CA ASP A 81 5.98 -7.73 -16.07
C ASP A 81 7.33 -7.47 -15.43
N ASN A 82 7.71 -8.29 -14.45
CA ASN A 82 8.95 -8.19 -13.69
C ASN A 82 9.14 -6.82 -12.99
N GLU A 83 8.04 -6.13 -12.73
CA GLU A 83 8.02 -4.89 -11.97
C GLU A 83 7.95 -5.15 -10.47
N ILE A 84 8.55 -4.26 -9.69
CA ILE A 84 8.63 -4.40 -8.23
C ILE A 84 7.25 -4.18 -7.60
N ILE A 85 6.87 -5.10 -6.73
CA ILE A 85 5.74 -4.96 -5.83
C ILE A 85 6.24 -4.40 -4.51
N GLN A 86 5.72 -3.26 -4.09
CA GLN A 86 6.09 -2.60 -2.84
C GLN A 86 4.91 -2.57 -1.88
N ALA A 87 5.19 -2.81 -0.61
CA ALA A 87 4.24 -2.62 0.47
C ALA A 87 4.59 -1.38 1.29
N SER A 88 3.60 -0.56 1.60
CA SER A 88 3.79 0.67 2.37
C SER A 88 2.53 1.07 3.12
N ILE A 89 2.62 2.13 3.91
CA ILE A 89 1.51 2.70 4.65
C ILE A 89 1.30 4.14 4.18
N GLY A 90 0.08 4.47 3.86
CA GLY A 90 -0.32 5.81 3.43
C GLY A 90 -1.37 6.44 4.34
N PRO A 91 -1.89 7.62 3.99
CA PRO A 91 -2.91 8.32 4.77
C PRO A 91 -4.23 7.55 4.91
N TYR A 92 -4.47 6.59 4.04
CA TYR A 92 -5.67 5.73 4.03
C TYR A 92 -5.42 4.31 4.56
N GLY A 93 -4.24 4.03 5.12
CA GLY A 93 -3.84 2.74 5.67
C GLY A 93 -2.77 2.04 4.84
N ALA A 94 -2.59 0.75 5.11
CA ALA A 94 -1.61 -0.07 4.42
C ALA A 94 -2.03 -0.35 2.97
N TYR A 95 -1.08 -0.36 2.07
CA TYR A 95 -1.31 -0.65 0.65
C TYR A 95 -0.13 -1.37 0.02
N ILE A 96 -0.45 -2.07 -1.06
CA ILE A 96 0.52 -2.63 -1.99
C ILE A 96 0.50 -1.79 -3.26
N LYS A 97 1.67 -1.45 -3.74
CA LYS A 97 1.87 -0.74 -4.99
C LYS A 97 2.53 -1.66 -6.01
N HIS A 98 1.93 -1.77 -7.17
CA HIS A 98 2.52 -2.38 -8.34
C HIS A 98 2.25 -1.47 -9.53
N ASN A 99 3.31 -0.91 -10.10
CA ASN A 99 3.21 0.03 -11.20
C ASN A 99 2.29 1.24 -10.85
N LYS A 100 1.13 1.36 -11.51
CA LYS A 100 0.12 2.40 -11.25
C LYS A 100 -1.09 1.91 -10.46
N VAL A 101 -1.05 0.67 -9.98
CA VAL A 101 -2.12 0.04 -9.21
C VAL A 101 -1.78 0.07 -7.72
N TYR A 102 -2.73 0.50 -6.92
CA TYR A 102 -2.66 0.51 -5.46
C TYR A 102 -3.76 -0.36 -4.90
N ALA A 103 -3.41 -1.41 -4.19
CA ALA A 103 -4.35 -2.31 -3.51
C ALA A 103 -4.23 -2.09 -2.00
N ASN A 104 -5.33 -1.78 -1.34
CA ASN A 104 -5.34 -1.58 0.09
C ASN A 104 -5.29 -2.91 0.83
N ILE A 105 -4.54 -2.96 1.92
CA ILE A 105 -4.48 -4.09 2.83
C ILE A 105 -5.36 -3.76 4.04
N PRO A 106 -6.24 -4.66 4.48
CA PRO A 106 -7.15 -4.40 5.59
C PRO A 106 -6.42 -4.17 6.92
N ASN A 107 -5.32 -4.89 7.16
CA ASN A 107 -4.53 -4.77 8.38
C ASN A 107 -3.20 -4.07 8.10
N ILE A 108 -2.87 -3.08 8.92
CA ILE A 108 -1.60 -2.35 8.80
C ILE A 108 -0.40 -3.26 9.09
N GLU A 109 -0.53 -4.16 10.05
CA GLU A 109 0.56 -5.07 10.42
C GLU A 109 0.93 -6.04 9.31
N ASP A 110 -0.03 -6.43 8.49
CA ASP A 110 0.19 -7.31 7.34
C ASP A 110 1.21 -6.72 6.35
N VAL A 111 1.37 -5.40 6.29
CA VAL A 111 2.34 -4.75 5.40
C VAL A 111 3.79 -5.19 5.66
N PHE A 112 4.09 -5.56 6.90
CA PHE A 112 5.43 -5.97 7.29
C PHE A 112 5.75 -7.43 6.96
N ASP A 113 4.71 -8.27 6.89
CA ASP A 113 4.85 -9.72 6.72
C ASP A 113 4.22 -10.25 5.43
N ILE A 114 3.57 -9.38 4.64
CA ILE A 114 2.88 -9.80 3.43
C ILE A 114 3.84 -10.48 2.46
N GLY A 115 3.50 -11.71 2.08
CA GLY A 115 4.21 -12.48 1.09
C GLY A 115 3.73 -12.18 -0.34
N MET A 116 4.52 -12.59 -1.32
CA MET A 116 4.26 -12.38 -2.74
C MET A 116 2.88 -12.88 -3.18
N ASN A 117 2.49 -14.10 -2.76
CA ASN A 117 1.20 -14.70 -3.15
C ASN A 117 0.01 -13.85 -2.70
N ARG A 118 0.02 -13.40 -1.46
CA ARG A 118 -1.06 -12.56 -0.91
C ARG A 118 -1.05 -11.17 -1.54
N ALA A 119 0.13 -10.61 -1.78
CA ALA A 119 0.27 -9.33 -2.49
C ALA A 119 -0.34 -9.38 -3.89
N MET A 120 -0.06 -10.46 -4.64
CA MET A 120 -0.64 -10.68 -5.96
C MET A 120 -2.15 -10.87 -5.91
N GLU A 121 -2.67 -11.60 -4.91
CA GLU A 121 -4.11 -11.79 -4.70
C GLU A 121 -4.84 -10.45 -4.48
N GLU A 122 -4.31 -9.59 -3.59
CA GLU A 122 -4.89 -8.28 -3.34
C GLU A 122 -4.82 -7.35 -4.55
N LEU A 123 -3.72 -7.40 -5.30
CA LEU A 123 -3.59 -6.68 -6.57
C LEU A 123 -4.59 -7.18 -7.61
N ALA A 124 -4.74 -8.50 -7.75
CA ALA A 124 -5.71 -9.11 -8.67
C ALA A 124 -7.16 -8.72 -8.33
N LYS A 125 -7.54 -8.76 -7.05
CA LYS A 125 -8.85 -8.28 -6.57
C LYS A 125 -9.07 -6.81 -6.95
N LYS A 126 -8.05 -5.97 -6.80
CA LYS A 126 -8.15 -4.55 -7.11
C LYS A 126 -8.25 -4.29 -8.61
N ILE A 127 -7.51 -5.03 -9.42
CA ILE A 127 -7.57 -4.95 -10.89
C ILE A 127 -8.93 -5.42 -11.38
N ALA A 128 -9.47 -6.53 -10.87
CA ALA A 128 -10.80 -7.03 -11.18
C ALA A 128 -11.90 -6.02 -10.81
N ALA A 129 -11.82 -5.41 -9.63
CA ALA A 129 -12.75 -4.38 -9.19
C ALA A 129 -12.68 -3.09 -10.03
N ARG A 130 -11.50 -2.75 -10.57
CA ARG A 130 -11.31 -1.57 -11.42
C ARG A 130 -11.80 -1.77 -12.83
N ASN A 131 -11.77 -3.01 -13.33
CA ASN A 131 -12.19 -3.39 -14.67
C ASN A 131 -13.23 -4.51 -14.62
N PRO A 132 -14.43 -4.25 -14.10
CA PRO A 132 -15.50 -5.25 -14.10
C PRO A 132 -15.90 -5.73 -15.50
N SER A 133 -15.47 -5.00 -16.54
CA SER A 133 -15.75 -5.30 -17.95
C SER A 133 -14.86 -6.38 -18.56
N ARG A 134 -13.87 -6.92 -17.83
CA ARG A 134 -12.98 -7.95 -18.39
C ARG A 134 -13.49 -9.37 -18.22
N GLU A 135 -14.33 -9.62 -17.23
CA GLU A 135 -15.01 -10.91 -17.09
C GLU A 135 -16.35 -10.86 -17.80
N PRO A 136 -16.63 -11.79 -18.71
CA PRO A 136 -17.95 -11.87 -19.34
C PRO A 136 -19.00 -12.20 -18.28
N ILE A 137 -20.07 -11.43 -18.22
CA ILE A 137 -21.22 -11.71 -17.35
C ILE A 137 -21.85 -13.05 -17.75
N LYS A 138 -21.85 -13.35 -19.04
CA LYS A 138 -22.36 -14.58 -19.61
C LYS A 138 -21.66 -14.88 -20.92
N ASP A 139 -21.25 -16.12 -21.07
CA ASP A 139 -20.82 -16.68 -22.35
C ASP A 139 -22.07 -17.23 -23.05
N LEU A 140 -22.36 -16.70 -24.22
CA LEU A 140 -23.49 -17.12 -25.05
C LEU A 140 -23.10 -18.22 -26.05
N GLY A 141 -21.81 -18.62 -26.06
CA GLY A 141 -21.28 -19.61 -26.97
C GLY A 141 -20.88 -19.07 -28.34
N GLU A 142 -20.66 -19.95 -29.28
CA GLU A 142 -20.27 -19.59 -30.65
C GLU A 142 -21.46 -19.12 -31.49
N HIS A 143 -21.22 -18.09 -32.30
CA HIS A 143 -22.22 -17.61 -33.26
C HIS A 143 -22.48 -18.68 -34.33
N PRO A 144 -23.74 -19.03 -34.62
CA PRO A 144 -24.09 -20.14 -35.52
C PRO A 144 -23.64 -19.95 -36.98
N GLU A 145 -23.52 -18.71 -37.46
CA GLU A 145 -23.13 -18.40 -38.83
C GLU A 145 -21.69 -17.92 -38.97
N HIS A 146 -21.15 -17.32 -37.91
CA HIS A 146 -19.82 -16.75 -37.94
C HIS A 146 -19.01 -17.27 -36.76
N LYS A 147 -17.97 -18.01 -37.01
CA LYS A 147 -17.10 -18.57 -35.97
C LYS A 147 -16.57 -17.46 -35.05
N GLY A 148 -16.94 -17.49 -33.77
CA GLY A 148 -16.47 -16.56 -32.76
C GLY A 148 -17.37 -16.57 -31.54
N THR A 149 -16.78 -16.53 -30.37
CA THR A 149 -17.50 -16.53 -29.09
C THR A 149 -18.21 -15.20 -28.87
N VAL A 150 -19.48 -15.26 -28.54
CA VAL A 150 -20.31 -14.11 -28.17
C VAL A 150 -20.38 -14.00 -26.66
N LEU A 151 -19.90 -12.90 -26.14
CA LEU A 151 -19.80 -12.64 -24.70
C LEU A 151 -20.65 -11.44 -24.30
N VAL A 152 -21.37 -11.56 -23.20
CA VAL A 152 -22.02 -10.41 -22.54
C VAL A 152 -21.04 -9.82 -21.55
N MET A 153 -20.65 -8.58 -21.76
CA MET A 153 -19.70 -7.85 -20.95
C MET A 153 -20.41 -6.77 -20.14
N SER A 154 -19.85 -6.43 -18.97
CA SER A 154 -20.30 -5.27 -18.20
C SER A 154 -19.56 -4.02 -18.66
N GLY A 155 -20.28 -2.98 -19.02
CA GLY A 155 -19.72 -1.70 -19.41
C GLY A 155 -20.17 -0.55 -18.49
N ARG A 156 -19.52 0.60 -18.64
CA ARG A 156 -19.84 1.82 -17.87
C ARG A 156 -21.28 2.29 -18.04
N TYR A 157 -21.88 2.00 -19.18
CA TYR A 157 -23.24 2.40 -19.57
C TYR A 157 -24.24 1.23 -19.53
N GLY A 158 -23.84 0.07 -19.00
CA GLY A 158 -24.64 -1.14 -18.91
C GLY A 158 -24.01 -2.34 -19.61
N PRO A 159 -24.68 -3.50 -19.58
CA PRO A 159 -24.17 -4.68 -20.26
C PRO A 159 -24.18 -4.48 -21.78
N TYR A 160 -23.14 -4.97 -22.45
CA TYR A 160 -23.02 -4.95 -23.92
C TYR A 160 -22.56 -6.31 -24.43
N ILE A 161 -22.85 -6.59 -25.68
CA ILE A 161 -22.45 -7.82 -26.34
C ILE A 161 -21.13 -7.57 -27.07
N LYS A 162 -20.17 -8.44 -26.80
CA LYS A 162 -18.88 -8.46 -27.48
C LYS A 162 -18.77 -9.70 -28.36
N TRP A 163 -18.50 -9.51 -29.63
CA TRP A 163 -18.26 -10.58 -30.58
C TRP A 163 -16.95 -10.28 -31.34
N GLY A 164 -15.91 -11.04 -31.05
CA GLY A 164 -14.58 -10.79 -31.59
C GLY A 164 -14.08 -9.38 -31.27
N LYS A 165 -13.94 -8.55 -32.31
CA LYS A 165 -13.54 -7.12 -32.19
C LYS A 165 -14.73 -6.14 -32.23
N ILE A 166 -15.96 -6.64 -32.36
CA ILE A 166 -17.19 -5.86 -32.48
C ILE A 166 -17.89 -5.78 -31.14
N ASN A 167 -18.33 -4.59 -30.75
CA ASN A 167 -19.14 -4.34 -29.55
C ASN A 167 -20.50 -3.81 -30.00
N ALA A 168 -21.58 -4.41 -29.48
CA ALA A 168 -22.95 -3.97 -29.70
C ALA A 168 -23.62 -3.66 -28.35
N THR A 169 -24.27 -2.53 -28.24
CA THR A 169 -25.08 -2.09 -27.09
C THR A 169 -26.55 -2.41 -27.28
#